data_575096686bec6afbeffd2c3233275969
#
_entry.id   575096686bec6afbeffd2c3233275969
#
_cell.length_a   1.000
_cell.length_b   1.000
_cell.length_c   1.000
_cell.angle_alpha   90.00
_cell.angle_beta   90.00
_cell.angle_gamma   90.00
#
_symmetry.space_group_name_H-M   'P 1'
#
loop_
_entity.id
_entity.type
_entity.pdbx_description
1 polymer ?
#
loop_
_entity_poly.entity_id
_entity_poly.type
_entity_poly.pdbx_seq_one_letter_code
_entity_poly.pdbx_strand_id
1 'polypeptide(L)'
;MKTLEEKEIELIEEFEVYEDWMDRYQYLVDLGGELEGLSEEEKNDDTLIRGCQSQVWLVCDEQEGRLYFRGESDAIIVKGIVALLINMMSGCTAEEVVKYDFGFLDKIGLKEHLSPTRSNGLVSMVEKMKAYAILKLRSEN
;
A
#
# COMPACT_ATOMS: atom_id res chain seq x y z
N MET A 1 -0.19 -15.29 13.00
CA MET A 1 -0.30 -14.15 12.07
C MET A 1 -0.36 -12.85 12.86
N LYS A 2 0.34 -11.82 12.41
CA LYS A 2 0.34 -10.52 13.09
C LYS A 2 -0.94 -9.74 12.84
N THR A 3 -1.41 -9.05 13.89
CA THR A 3 -2.56 -8.14 13.74
C THR A 3 -2.12 -6.85 13.05
N LEU A 4 -3.08 -6.06 12.60
CA LEU A 4 -2.79 -4.74 12.02
C LEU A 4 -2.06 -3.85 13.02
N GLU A 5 -2.46 -3.89 14.30
CA GLU A 5 -1.80 -3.12 15.34
C GLU A 5 -0.33 -3.51 15.51
N GLU A 6 -0.05 -4.82 15.51
CA GLU A 6 1.32 -5.32 15.63
C GLU A 6 2.17 -4.89 14.44
N LYS A 7 1.62 -4.98 13.23
CA LYS A 7 2.30 -4.55 12.01
C LYS A 7 2.58 -3.05 12.03
N GLU A 8 1.61 -2.27 12.50
CA GLU A 8 1.75 -0.82 12.58
C GLU A 8 2.88 -0.41 13.53
N ILE A 9 2.91 -1.03 14.72
CA ILE A 9 3.95 -0.77 15.70
C ILE A 9 5.33 -1.11 15.13
N GLU A 10 5.47 -2.27 14.52
CA GLU A 10 6.74 -2.71 13.92
C GLU A 10 7.21 -1.75 12.83
N LEU A 11 6.28 -1.30 11.98
CA LEU A 11 6.61 -0.39 10.89
C LEU A 11 7.08 0.96 11.42
N ILE A 12 6.37 1.50 12.41
CA ILE A 12 6.74 2.78 13.01
C ILE A 12 8.13 2.67 13.65
N GLU A 13 8.40 1.59 14.36
CA GLU A 13 9.71 1.35 14.98
C GLU A 13 10.82 1.27 13.92
N GLU A 14 10.56 0.61 12.80
CA GLU A 14 11.54 0.51 11.71
C GLU A 14 11.86 1.89 11.12
N PHE A 15 10.84 2.74 10.93
CA PHE A 15 11.06 4.09 10.43
C PHE A 15 11.82 4.95 11.42
N GLU A 16 11.59 4.77 12.71
CA GLU A 16 12.28 5.53 13.75
C GLU A 16 13.76 5.19 13.85
N VAL A 17 14.17 4.00 13.42
CA VAL A 17 15.59 3.62 13.36
C VAL A 17 16.36 4.54 12.42
N TYR A 18 15.71 5.02 11.35
CA TYR A 18 16.34 5.91 10.38
C TYR A 18 16.05 7.35 10.77
N GLU A 19 17.06 8.07 11.24
CA GLU A 19 16.91 9.47 11.67
C GLU A 19 16.76 10.43 10.49
N ASP A 20 17.41 10.10 9.37
CA ASP A 20 17.47 10.92 8.17
C ASP A 20 16.48 10.43 7.13
N TRP A 21 15.76 11.36 6.49
CA TRP A 21 14.79 11.02 5.44
C TRP A 21 15.45 10.40 4.21
N MET A 22 16.71 10.69 3.94
CA MET A 22 17.45 10.02 2.85
C MET A 22 17.52 8.51 3.11
N ASP A 23 17.78 8.14 4.36
CA ASP A 23 17.81 6.72 4.75
C ASP A 23 16.42 6.10 4.71
N ARG A 24 15.39 6.85 5.05
CA ARG A 24 14.01 6.38 4.97
C ARG A 24 13.57 6.15 3.52
N TYR A 25 13.99 7.04 2.61
CA TYR A 25 13.74 6.85 1.18
C TYR A 25 14.47 5.62 0.66
N GLN A 26 15.70 5.39 1.11
CA GLN A 26 16.45 4.20 0.71
C GLN A 26 15.74 2.94 1.20
N TYR A 27 15.21 2.95 2.41
CA TYR A 27 14.40 1.85 2.93
C TYR A 27 13.19 1.56 2.03
N LEU A 28 12.50 2.61 1.60
CA LEU A 28 11.36 2.47 0.68
C LEU A 28 11.79 1.89 -0.67
N VAL A 29 12.90 2.36 -1.21
CA VAL A 29 13.44 1.84 -2.48
C VAL A 29 13.75 0.35 -2.36
N ASP A 30 14.39 -0.05 -1.27
CA ASP A 30 14.74 -1.45 -1.02
C ASP A 30 13.47 -2.30 -0.88
N LEU A 31 12.48 -1.79 -0.17
CA LEU A 31 11.22 -2.48 0.03
C LEU A 31 10.49 -2.69 -1.31
N GLY A 32 10.49 -1.65 -2.15
CA GLY A 32 9.89 -1.74 -3.49
C GLY A 32 10.57 -2.76 -4.37
N GLY A 33 11.87 -2.91 -4.20
CA GLY A 33 12.66 -3.91 -4.95
C GLY A 33 12.26 -5.34 -4.64
N GLU A 34 11.59 -5.58 -3.52
CA GLU A 34 11.14 -6.91 -3.13
C GLU A 34 9.77 -7.28 -3.74
N LEU A 35 9.08 -6.33 -4.38
CA LEU A 35 7.80 -6.62 -5.03
C LEU A 35 8.00 -7.58 -6.21
N GLU A 36 7.12 -8.57 -6.30
CA GLU A 36 7.17 -9.55 -7.39
C GLU A 36 6.78 -8.94 -8.74
N GLY A 37 6.06 -7.82 -8.72
CA GLY A 37 5.57 -7.20 -9.92
C GLY A 37 4.30 -7.86 -10.46
N LEU A 38 3.85 -7.36 -11.59
CA LEU A 38 2.63 -7.84 -12.24
C LEU A 38 2.94 -8.22 -13.68
N SER A 39 2.17 -9.16 -14.24
CA SER A 39 2.26 -9.51 -15.65
C SER A 39 1.70 -8.37 -16.50
N GLU A 40 2.00 -8.38 -17.79
CA GLU A 40 1.46 -7.36 -18.70
C GLU A 40 -0.06 -7.39 -18.74
N GLU A 41 -0.65 -8.59 -18.64
CA GLU A 41 -2.11 -8.74 -18.63
C GLU A 41 -2.74 -8.15 -17.36
N GLU A 42 -2.03 -8.21 -16.24
CA GLU A 42 -2.51 -7.67 -14.97
C GLU A 42 -2.40 -6.15 -14.91
N LYS A 43 -1.58 -5.55 -15.76
CA LYS A 43 -1.43 -4.08 -15.83
C LYS A 43 -2.39 -3.54 -16.89
N ASN A 44 -3.61 -3.24 -16.45
CA ASN A 44 -4.67 -2.79 -17.34
C ASN A 44 -5.45 -1.62 -16.70
N ASP A 45 -6.45 -1.12 -17.40
CA ASP A 45 -7.23 0.04 -16.93
C ASP A 45 -7.99 -0.23 -15.63
N ASP A 46 -8.37 -1.47 -15.38
CA ASP A 46 -9.10 -1.82 -14.15
C ASP A 46 -8.18 -1.84 -12.93
N THR A 47 -6.91 -2.18 -13.11
CA THR A 47 -5.94 -2.25 -12.02
C THR A 47 -5.15 -0.96 -11.84
N LEU A 48 -5.15 -0.09 -12.86
CA LEU A 48 -4.47 1.20 -12.79
C LEU A 48 -5.13 2.12 -11.76
N ILE A 49 -4.32 2.69 -10.89
CA ILE A 49 -4.81 3.65 -9.90
C ILE A 49 -4.78 5.04 -10.51
N ARG A 50 -5.94 5.66 -10.60
CA ARG A 50 -6.05 7.01 -11.14
C ARG A 50 -5.73 8.03 -10.06
N GLY A 51 -5.28 9.21 -10.47
CA GLY A 51 -4.91 10.27 -9.54
C GLY A 51 -3.45 10.25 -9.11
N CYS A 52 -2.66 9.32 -9.65
CA CYS A 52 -1.22 9.27 -9.41
C CYS A 52 -0.49 9.87 -10.60
N GLN A 53 0.59 10.60 -10.33
CA GLN A 53 1.44 11.15 -11.39
C GLN A 53 2.21 10.03 -12.09
N SER A 54 2.69 9.06 -11.32
CA SER A 54 3.33 7.86 -11.84
C SER A 54 2.27 6.81 -12.12
N GLN A 55 2.60 5.83 -12.96
CA GLN A 55 1.70 4.69 -13.18
C GLN A 55 1.82 3.74 -12.00
N VAL A 56 0.69 3.41 -11.42
CA VAL A 56 0.59 2.48 -10.29
C VAL A 56 -0.55 1.53 -10.57
N TRP A 57 -0.27 0.23 -10.44
CA TRP A 57 -1.29 -0.82 -10.61
C TRP A 57 -1.40 -1.62 -9.32
N LEU A 58 -2.60 -2.00 -8.97
CA LEU A 58 -2.88 -2.78 -7.76
C LEU A 58 -3.88 -3.88 -8.07
N VAL A 59 -3.54 -5.11 -7.65
CA VAL A 59 -4.38 -6.29 -7.80
C VAL A 59 -4.70 -6.82 -6.41
N CYS A 60 -5.91 -7.33 -6.24
CA CYS A 60 -6.35 -7.92 -4.98
C CYS A 60 -6.78 -9.36 -5.23
N ASP A 61 -6.13 -10.29 -4.54
CA ASP A 61 -6.47 -11.71 -4.57
C ASP A 61 -7.15 -12.06 -3.24
N GLU A 62 -7.99 -13.08 -3.25
CA GLU A 62 -8.61 -13.56 -2.02
C GLU A 62 -8.27 -15.03 -1.79
N GLN A 63 -7.94 -15.37 -0.54
CA GLN A 63 -7.72 -16.74 -0.13
C GLN A 63 -8.30 -16.92 1.27
N GLU A 64 -9.24 -17.84 1.42
CA GLU A 64 -9.83 -18.18 2.71
C GLU A 64 -10.39 -16.98 3.48
N GLY A 65 -11.03 -16.05 2.77
CA GLY A 65 -11.65 -14.87 3.38
C GLY A 65 -10.68 -13.74 3.68
N ARG A 66 -9.42 -13.87 3.27
CA ARG A 66 -8.40 -12.84 3.48
C ARG A 66 -7.95 -12.25 2.15
N LEU A 67 -7.62 -10.97 2.17
CA LEU A 67 -7.18 -10.26 0.97
C LEU A 67 -5.66 -10.21 0.92
N TYR A 68 -5.12 -10.41 -0.28
CA TYR A 68 -3.69 -10.32 -0.55
C TYR A 68 -3.51 -9.38 -1.73
N PHE A 69 -2.74 -8.33 -1.51
CA PHE A 69 -2.54 -7.31 -2.53
C PHE A 69 -1.21 -7.52 -3.24
N ARG A 70 -1.21 -7.29 -4.55
CA ARG A 70 -0.01 -7.28 -5.38
C ARG A 70 -0.01 -5.99 -6.17
N GLY A 71 1.14 -5.46 -6.47
CA GLY A 71 1.18 -4.17 -7.17
C GLY A 71 2.50 -3.90 -7.85
N GLU A 72 2.51 -2.84 -8.61
CA GLU A 72 3.68 -2.40 -9.35
C GLU A 72 3.59 -0.91 -9.64
N SER A 73 4.73 -0.26 -9.80
CA SER A 73 4.80 1.13 -10.23
C SER A 73 6.04 1.32 -11.10
N ASP A 74 5.98 2.32 -11.98
CA ASP A 74 7.11 2.69 -12.82
C ASP A 74 8.06 3.70 -12.13
N ALA A 75 7.72 4.16 -10.92
CA ALA A 75 8.55 5.10 -10.17
C ALA A 75 9.09 4.41 -8.91
N ILE A 76 10.40 4.54 -8.68
CA ILE A 76 11.13 3.81 -7.63
C ILE A 76 10.59 4.05 -6.23
N ILE A 77 10.41 5.31 -5.83
CA ILE A 77 9.92 5.63 -4.47
C ILE A 77 8.44 5.24 -4.33
N VAL A 78 7.65 5.49 -5.36
CA VAL A 78 6.23 5.11 -5.35
C VAL A 78 6.08 3.61 -5.23
N LYS A 79 6.94 2.84 -5.92
CA LYS A 79 6.96 1.38 -5.81
C LYS A 79 7.21 0.94 -4.36
N GLY A 80 8.08 1.64 -3.65
CA GLY A 80 8.32 1.40 -2.22
C GLY A 80 7.10 1.67 -1.36
N ILE A 81 6.35 2.73 -1.66
CA ILE A 81 5.12 3.06 -0.95
C ILE A 81 4.06 1.98 -1.21
N VAL A 82 3.95 1.51 -2.44
CA VAL A 82 3.05 0.40 -2.79
C VAL A 82 3.41 -0.84 -1.96
N ALA A 83 4.70 -1.17 -1.89
CA ALA A 83 5.17 -2.32 -1.10
C ALA A 83 4.82 -2.16 0.37
N LEU A 84 4.98 -0.96 0.92
CA LEU A 84 4.64 -0.66 2.30
C LEU A 84 3.17 -0.94 2.59
N LEU A 85 2.28 -0.43 1.75
CA LEU A 85 0.84 -0.63 1.89
C LEU A 85 0.46 -2.10 1.74
N ILE A 86 1.06 -2.79 0.77
CA ILE A 86 0.83 -4.22 0.55
C ILE A 86 1.22 -5.03 1.79
N ASN A 87 2.38 -4.75 2.35
CA ASN A 87 2.86 -5.46 3.54
C ASN A 87 1.95 -5.23 4.75
N MET A 88 1.40 -4.02 4.88
CA MET A 88 0.46 -3.72 5.96
C MET A 88 -0.87 -4.45 5.79
N MET A 89 -1.42 -4.41 4.59
CA MET A 89 -2.80 -4.83 4.38
C MET A 89 -2.99 -6.27 3.94
N SER A 90 -1.97 -6.93 3.39
CA SER A 90 -2.09 -8.32 2.97
C SER A 90 -2.35 -9.24 4.16
N GLY A 91 -3.25 -10.19 3.99
CA GLY A 91 -3.65 -11.10 5.05
C GLY A 91 -4.80 -10.61 5.92
N CYS A 92 -5.29 -9.40 5.68
CA CYS A 92 -6.45 -8.85 6.39
C CYS A 92 -7.75 -9.30 5.76
N THR A 93 -8.82 -9.34 6.55
CA THR A 93 -10.16 -9.55 6.01
C THR A 93 -10.63 -8.26 5.35
N ALA A 94 -11.62 -8.34 4.46
CA ALA A 94 -12.19 -7.17 3.82
C ALA A 94 -12.73 -6.18 4.86
N GLU A 95 -13.36 -6.68 5.91
CA GLU A 95 -13.89 -5.84 6.98
C GLU A 95 -12.76 -5.05 7.68
N GLU A 96 -11.64 -5.71 7.97
CA GLU A 96 -10.49 -5.05 8.58
C GLU A 96 -9.95 -3.93 7.70
N VAL A 97 -9.85 -4.17 6.39
CA VAL A 97 -9.35 -3.16 5.44
C VAL A 97 -10.27 -1.95 5.40
N VAL A 98 -11.58 -2.18 5.33
CA VAL A 98 -12.56 -1.09 5.27
C VAL A 98 -12.52 -0.22 6.52
N LYS A 99 -12.38 -0.85 7.68
CA LYS A 99 -12.39 -0.14 8.98
C LYS A 99 -11.07 0.54 9.34
N TYR A 100 -9.97 0.12 8.74
CA TYR A 100 -8.66 0.65 9.09
C TYR A 100 -8.51 2.11 8.64
N ASP A 101 -8.00 2.96 9.52
CA ASP A 101 -7.89 4.39 9.24
C ASP A 101 -6.58 4.81 8.56
N PHE A 102 -5.62 3.89 8.42
CA PHE A 102 -4.31 4.18 7.82
C PHE A 102 -3.55 5.31 8.54
N GLY A 103 -3.82 5.49 9.83
CA GLY A 103 -3.17 6.54 10.64
C GLY A 103 -1.66 6.44 10.72
N PHE A 104 -1.10 5.25 10.48
CA PHE A 104 0.36 5.07 10.52
C PHE A 104 1.08 5.96 9.49
N LEU A 105 0.42 6.29 8.38
CA LEU A 105 1.00 7.16 7.35
C LEU A 105 1.34 8.54 7.91
N ASP A 106 0.49 9.06 8.78
CA ASP A 106 0.74 10.34 9.44
C ASP A 106 1.81 10.17 10.53
N LYS A 107 1.76 9.07 11.27
CA LYS A 107 2.72 8.79 12.34
C LYS A 107 4.15 8.68 11.85
N ILE A 108 4.36 8.10 10.66
CA ILE A 108 5.70 8.00 10.09
C ILE A 108 6.09 9.26 9.29
N GLY A 109 5.17 10.23 9.15
CA GLY A 109 5.44 11.50 8.50
C GLY A 109 5.56 11.42 6.99
N LEU A 110 5.05 10.37 6.39
CA LEU A 110 5.21 10.13 4.95
C LEU A 110 4.57 11.23 4.10
N LYS A 111 3.34 11.63 4.44
CA LYS A 111 2.62 12.66 3.68
C LYS A 111 3.34 14.00 3.68
N GLU A 112 3.96 14.36 4.79
CA GLU A 112 4.67 15.63 4.95
C GLU A 112 5.93 15.71 4.10
N HIS A 113 6.51 14.56 3.77
CA HIS A 113 7.77 14.49 3.02
C HIS A 113 7.59 14.12 1.55
N LEU A 114 6.34 14.01 1.11
CA LEU A 114 6.02 13.80 -0.30
C LEU A 114 5.55 15.11 -0.91
N SER A 115 5.77 15.27 -2.22
CA SER A 115 5.18 16.41 -2.93
C SER A 115 3.66 16.31 -2.86
N PRO A 116 2.92 17.42 -3.03
CA PRO A 116 1.45 17.37 -3.04
C PRO A 116 0.87 16.34 -4.01
N THR A 117 1.47 16.19 -5.19
CA THR A 117 1.03 15.23 -6.20
C THR A 117 1.20 13.80 -5.70
N ARG A 118 2.34 13.50 -5.05
CA ARG A 118 2.60 12.18 -4.51
C ARG A 118 1.70 11.88 -3.31
N SER A 119 1.44 12.88 -2.47
CA SER A 119 0.51 12.75 -1.35
C SER A 119 -0.89 12.39 -1.85
N ASN A 120 -1.35 13.03 -2.91
CA ASN A 120 -2.65 12.73 -3.52
C ASN A 120 -2.68 11.31 -4.08
N GLY A 121 -1.57 10.88 -4.68
CA GLY A 121 -1.42 9.51 -5.17
C GLY A 121 -1.54 8.48 -4.05
N LEU A 122 -0.96 8.79 -2.88
CA LEU A 122 -1.05 7.92 -1.70
C LEU A 122 -2.51 7.75 -1.27
N VAL A 123 -3.27 8.84 -1.23
CA VAL A 123 -4.71 8.78 -0.91
C VAL A 123 -5.43 7.89 -1.91
N SER A 124 -5.12 8.03 -3.20
CA SER A 124 -5.73 7.21 -4.26
C SER A 124 -5.42 5.72 -4.10
N MET A 125 -4.20 5.37 -3.67
CA MET A 125 -3.82 3.99 -3.39
C MET A 125 -4.65 3.41 -2.25
N VAL A 126 -4.80 4.16 -1.16
CA VAL A 126 -5.62 3.73 -0.01
C VAL A 126 -7.08 3.54 -0.42
N GLU A 127 -7.62 4.47 -1.21
CA GLU A 127 -8.98 4.37 -1.72
C GLU A 127 -9.18 3.13 -2.59
N LYS A 128 -8.19 2.79 -3.41
CA LYS A 128 -8.26 1.60 -4.28
C LYS A 128 -8.30 0.33 -3.43
N MET A 129 -7.47 0.24 -2.39
CA MET A 129 -7.49 -0.91 -1.48
C MET A 129 -8.85 -1.05 -0.81
N LYS A 130 -9.42 0.05 -0.33
CA LYS A 130 -10.74 0.04 0.30
C LYS A 130 -11.84 -0.31 -0.70
N ALA A 131 -11.73 0.14 -1.95
CA ALA A 131 -12.69 -0.19 -3.00
C ALA A 131 -12.73 -1.70 -3.26
N TYR A 132 -11.56 -2.34 -3.34
CA TYR A 132 -11.49 -3.79 -3.48
C TYR A 132 -12.17 -4.50 -2.31
N ALA A 133 -11.92 -4.03 -1.08
CA ALA A 133 -12.50 -4.62 0.12
C ALA A 133 -14.03 -4.46 0.15
N ILE A 134 -14.53 -3.30 -0.25
CA ILE A 134 -15.97 -3.03 -0.32
C ILE A 134 -16.63 -3.97 -1.34
N LEU A 135 -16.02 -4.14 -2.51
CA LEU A 135 -16.55 -5.04 -3.54
C LEU A 135 -16.62 -6.47 -3.01
N LYS A 136 -15.62 -6.88 -2.25
CA LYS A 136 -15.58 -8.22 -1.66
C LYS A 136 -16.70 -8.42 -0.65
N LEU A 137 -16.94 -7.44 0.22
CA LEU A 137 -18.02 -7.50 1.20
C LEU A 137 -19.38 -7.59 0.52
N ARG A 138 -19.58 -6.87 -0.57
CA ARG A 138 -20.84 -6.92 -1.33
C ARG A 138 -21.08 -8.27 -1.99
N SER A 139 -20.01 -8.92 -2.44
CA SER A 139 -20.14 -10.22 -3.10
C SER A 139 -20.43 -11.36 -2.10
N GLU A 140 -20.16 -11.16 -0.82
CA GLU A 140 -20.44 -12.12 0.23
C GLU A 140 -21.86 -12.03 0.75
N ASN A 141 -22.54 -10.94 0.45
CA ASN A 141 -23.95 -10.73 0.82
C ASN A 141 -24.87 -11.09 -0.36
#